data_580fc17a179d8a8a5d0a6f247da0e527
#
_entry.id   580fc17a179d8a8a5d0a6f247da0e527
#
_cell.length_a   1.000
_cell.length_b   1.000
_cell.length_c   1.000
_cell.angle_alpha   90.00
_cell.angle_beta   90.00
_cell.angle_gamma   90.00
#
_symmetry.space_group_name_H-M   'P 1'
#
loop_
_entity.id
_entity.type
_entity.pdbx_description
1 polymer ?
#
loop_
_entity_poly.entity_id
_entity_poly.type
_entity_poly.pdbx_seq_one_letter_code
_entity_poly.pdbx_strand_id
1 'polypeptide(L)'
;LSSAASDVYKRQEPVEDAASANQAMELIEEEHPDVVITDIEMPYINGLEFAQMLAEEYPQIVVIVLTAHDLFQYAQKSVELGIKSFLLKPIRRAELIEVMKDVRTDIMEERRAIFEFEGLKSRIAESRTLIVQNFLNNLLLNKVDQESLWGTIRYYDIPLRWDTGHYNVMVLMPEKHNDPEEDELRRQQCMEVLSPAVSRLTDVLLLKDIHQNLILLSQNKKISLMSYGAHFTVLIKEKLSMGIYAGCGNPVDSLEEIRYSYKQAYKN
;
A
#
# COMPACT_ATOMS: atom_id res chain seq x y z
N LEU A 1 -34.02 23.85 -35.06
CA LEU A 1 -33.19 23.26 -34.00
C LEU A 1 -31.89 22.84 -34.64
N SER A 2 -30.82 23.57 -34.35
CA SER A 2 -29.52 23.41 -34.98
C SER A 2 -28.84 22.12 -34.51
N SER A 3 -28.07 21.48 -35.38
CA SER A 3 -27.33 20.26 -35.12
C SER A 3 -26.35 20.36 -33.91
N ALA A 4 -25.94 21.58 -33.59
CA ALA A 4 -25.09 21.89 -32.44
C ALA A 4 -25.78 21.62 -31.08
N ALA A 5 -27.10 21.78 -30.96
CA ALA A 5 -27.85 21.48 -29.78
C ALA A 5 -27.94 19.96 -29.54
N SER A 6 -28.05 19.19 -30.63
CA SER A 6 -28.09 17.72 -30.58
C SER A 6 -26.74 17.10 -30.11
N ASP A 7 -25.61 17.71 -30.43
CA ASP A 7 -24.29 17.18 -30.04
C ASP A 7 -23.93 17.49 -28.57
N VAL A 8 -24.49 18.56 -28.00
CA VAL A 8 -24.34 18.86 -26.58
C VAL A 8 -25.14 17.85 -25.71
N TYR A 9 -26.33 17.44 -26.17
CA TYR A 9 -27.12 16.43 -25.47
C TYR A 9 -26.54 15.00 -25.55
N LYS A 10 -25.77 14.69 -26.61
CA LYS A 10 -25.13 13.37 -26.77
C LYS A 10 -23.90 13.15 -25.88
N ARG A 11 -23.41 14.19 -25.20
CA ARG A 11 -22.23 14.11 -24.30
C ARG A 11 -22.57 14.13 -22.81
N GLN A 12 -23.88 14.08 -22.47
CA GLN A 12 -24.32 14.01 -21.08
C GLN A 12 -24.57 12.55 -20.76
N GLU A 13 -23.81 12.00 -19.84
CA GLU A 13 -24.16 10.74 -19.19
C GLU A 13 -25.37 10.97 -18.27
N PRO A 14 -26.30 10.00 -18.16
CA PRO A 14 -27.42 10.12 -17.25
C PRO A 14 -26.91 10.31 -15.82
N VAL A 15 -27.50 11.26 -15.11
CA VAL A 15 -27.26 11.48 -13.70
C VAL A 15 -28.42 10.80 -12.96
N GLU A 16 -28.11 9.98 -11.98
CA GLU A 16 -29.13 9.34 -11.16
C GLU A 16 -29.86 10.39 -10.30
N ASP A 17 -31.17 10.20 -10.14
CA ASP A 17 -32.01 11.07 -9.33
C ASP A 17 -32.76 10.27 -8.25
N ALA A 18 -32.91 10.88 -7.08
CA ALA A 18 -33.59 10.32 -5.94
C ALA A 18 -34.75 11.21 -5.50
N ALA A 19 -35.90 10.61 -5.25
CA ALA A 19 -37.08 11.31 -4.78
C ALA A 19 -37.10 11.55 -3.25
N SER A 20 -36.20 10.94 -2.50
CA SER A 20 -36.04 11.06 -1.06
C SER A 20 -34.63 10.81 -0.58
N ALA A 21 -34.29 11.27 0.63
CA ALA A 21 -33.00 11.03 1.26
C ALA A 21 -32.68 9.53 1.40
N ASN A 22 -33.65 8.67 1.72
CA ASN A 22 -33.44 7.22 1.82
C ASN A 22 -33.04 6.60 0.47
N GLN A 23 -33.74 6.96 -0.59
CA GLN A 23 -33.41 6.49 -1.93
C GLN A 23 -32.04 7.03 -2.37
N ALA A 24 -31.68 8.27 -2.01
CA ALA A 24 -30.38 8.83 -2.28
C ALA A 24 -29.26 8.07 -1.56
N MET A 25 -29.46 7.62 -0.33
CA MET A 25 -28.49 6.79 0.41
C MET A 25 -28.27 5.44 -0.28
N GLU A 26 -29.33 4.76 -0.75
CA GLU A 26 -29.20 3.52 -1.52
C GLU A 26 -28.39 3.72 -2.80
N LEU A 27 -28.67 4.79 -3.55
CA LEU A 27 -27.90 5.12 -4.76
C LEU A 27 -26.45 5.51 -4.47
N ILE A 28 -26.18 6.17 -3.35
CA ILE A 28 -24.81 6.50 -2.93
C ILE A 28 -24.00 5.24 -2.64
N GLU A 29 -24.60 4.23 -2.01
CA GLU A 29 -23.94 2.95 -1.75
C GLU A 29 -23.68 2.14 -3.03
N GLU A 30 -24.57 2.24 -4.02
CA GLU A 30 -24.43 1.50 -5.28
C GLU A 30 -23.49 2.18 -6.27
N GLU A 31 -23.64 3.50 -6.46
CA GLU A 31 -22.99 4.26 -7.54
C GLU A 31 -21.74 5.03 -7.12
N HIS A 32 -21.54 5.23 -5.80
CA HIS A 32 -20.40 5.96 -5.23
C HIS A 32 -20.14 7.33 -5.90
N PRO A 33 -21.13 8.25 -5.92
CA PRO A 33 -21.00 9.52 -6.61
C PRO A 33 -19.95 10.43 -5.93
N ASP A 34 -19.28 11.25 -6.73
CA ASP A 34 -18.37 12.29 -6.22
C ASP A 34 -19.11 13.52 -5.69
N VAL A 35 -20.28 13.79 -6.24
CA VAL A 35 -21.06 15.01 -5.96
C VAL A 35 -22.53 14.66 -5.76
N VAL A 36 -23.12 15.22 -4.72
CA VAL A 36 -24.57 15.16 -4.44
C VAL A 36 -25.13 16.56 -4.48
N ILE A 37 -26.19 16.77 -5.27
CA ILE A 37 -26.94 18.02 -5.32
C ILE A 37 -28.31 17.78 -4.65
N THR A 38 -28.60 18.48 -3.56
CA THR A 38 -29.84 18.29 -2.80
C THR A 38 -30.62 19.59 -2.63
N ASP A 39 -31.93 19.50 -2.57
CA ASP A 39 -32.79 20.64 -2.17
C ASP A 39 -32.81 20.74 -0.64
N ILE A 40 -32.95 21.95 -0.10
CA ILE A 40 -33.22 22.13 1.34
C ILE A 40 -34.61 21.60 1.69
N GLU A 41 -35.63 21.91 0.88
CA GLU A 41 -37.01 21.54 1.14
C GLU A 41 -37.32 20.16 0.60
N MET A 42 -37.01 19.13 1.39
CA MET A 42 -37.36 17.75 1.07
C MET A 42 -38.31 17.15 2.13
N PRO A 43 -39.17 16.19 1.73
CA PRO A 43 -40.04 15.49 2.68
C PRO A 43 -39.23 14.65 3.67
N TYR A 44 -39.64 14.60 4.94
CA TYR A 44 -39.12 13.77 6.03
C TYR A 44 -37.75 14.22 6.59
N ILE A 45 -36.75 14.41 5.79
CA ILE A 45 -35.42 14.87 6.17
C ILE A 45 -35.09 16.07 5.28
N ASN A 46 -34.72 17.21 5.89
CA ASN A 46 -34.37 18.38 5.10
C ASN A 46 -32.93 18.23 4.52
N GLY A 47 -32.63 18.96 3.43
CA GLY A 47 -31.37 18.83 2.73
C GLY A 47 -30.14 19.19 3.55
N LEU A 48 -30.27 20.00 4.61
CA LEU A 48 -29.16 20.33 5.51
C LEU A 48 -28.87 19.18 6.47
N GLU A 49 -29.90 18.52 7.00
CA GLU A 49 -29.76 17.32 7.80
C GLU A 49 -29.15 16.17 6.97
N PHE A 50 -29.60 16.05 5.71
CA PHE A 50 -29.04 15.07 4.79
C PHE A 50 -27.56 15.37 4.46
N ALA A 51 -27.20 16.64 4.24
CA ALA A 51 -25.81 17.03 4.04
C ALA A 51 -24.92 16.70 5.26
N GLN A 52 -25.43 16.89 6.46
CA GLN A 52 -24.72 16.52 7.70
C GLN A 52 -24.50 15.01 7.78
N MET A 53 -25.50 14.20 7.48
CA MET A 53 -25.36 12.74 7.45
C MET A 53 -24.30 12.31 6.44
N LEU A 54 -24.29 12.92 5.26
CA LEU A 54 -23.27 12.64 4.24
C LEU A 54 -21.86 13.05 4.70
N ALA A 55 -21.71 14.18 5.37
CA ALA A 55 -20.42 14.61 5.89
C ALA A 55 -19.85 13.67 6.96
N GLU A 56 -20.70 13.02 7.75
CA GLU A 56 -20.33 12.05 8.79
C GLU A 56 -20.01 10.66 8.20
N GLU A 57 -20.84 10.16 7.26
CA GLU A 57 -20.73 8.79 6.74
C GLU A 57 -19.90 8.69 5.44
N TYR A 58 -19.95 9.73 4.60
CA TYR A 58 -19.30 9.80 3.27
C TYR A 58 -18.55 11.12 3.06
N PRO A 59 -17.54 11.42 3.88
CA PRO A 59 -16.83 12.72 3.86
C PRO A 59 -16.15 13.06 2.53
N GLN A 60 -15.97 12.07 1.64
CA GLN A 60 -15.42 12.25 0.30
C GLN A 60 -16.43 12.82 -0.71
N ILE A 61 -17.74 12.81 -0.38
CA ILE A 61 -18.79 13.31 -1.27
C ILE A 61 -18.94 14.82 -1.10
N VAL A 62 -18.84 15.54 -2.21
CA VAL A 62 -19.06 16.99 -2.23
C VAL A 62 -20.57 17.27 -2.30
N VAL A 63 -21.08 18.01 -1.32
CA VAL A 63 -22.51 18.37 -1.27
C VAL A 63 -22.76 19.79 -1.74
N ILE A 64 -23.67 19.95 -2.71
CA ILE A 64 -24.19 21.21 -3.20
C ILE A 64 -25.67 21.31 -2.81
N VAL A 65 -26.05 22.41 -2.19
CA VAL A 65 -27.41 22.58 -1.70
C VAL A 65 -28.17 23.62 -2.52
N LEU A 66 -29.40 23.28 -2.96
CA LEU A 66 -30.31 24.17 -3.64
C LEU A 66 -31.22 24.86 -2.63
N THR A 67 -31.41 26.17 -2.74
CA THR A 67 -32.25 26.95 -1.82
C THR A 67 -33.10 27.98 -2.55
N ALA A 68 -34.32 28.20 -2.06
CA ALA A 68 -35.19 29.28 -2.51
C ALA A 68 -35.05 30.56 -1.65
N HIS A 69 -34.28 30.49 -0.55
CA HIS A 69 -34.17 31.54 0.45
C HIS A 69 -32.77 32.16 0.47
N ASP A 70 -32.67 33.33 1.12
CA ASP A 70 -31.43 34.11 1.21
C ASP A 70 -30.29 33.28 1.79
N LEU A 71 -29.17 33.22 1.03
CA LEU A 71 -27.96 32.45 1.32
C LEU A 71 -27.28 32.82 2.64
N PHE A 72 -27.53 34.04 3.13
CA PHE A 72 -26.82 34.56 4.29
C PHE A 72 -27.03 33.76 5.57
N GLN A 73 -28.26 33.21 5.77
CA GLN A 73 -28.57 32.43 6.97
C GLN A 73 -27.89 31.06 6.99
N TYR A 74 -27.51 30.54 5.83
CA TYR A 74 -26.94 29.21 5.68
C TYR A 74 -25.41 29.21 5.51
N ALA A 75 -24.84 30.35 5.07
CA ALA A 75 -23.39 30.47 4.85
C ALA A 75 -22.56 30.23 6.13
N GLN A 76 -23.07 30.60 7.28
CA GLN A 76 -22.38 30.38 8.57
C GLN A 76 -22.40 28.89 8.98
N LYS A 77 -23.43 28.14 8.61
CA LYS A 77 -23.57 26.72 8.93
C LYS A 77 -22.90 25.80 7.90
N SER A 78 -22.58 26.33 6.71
CA SER A 78 -22.02 25.52 5.62
C SER A 78 -20.72 24.81 5.99
N VAL A 79 -19.85 25.46 6.73
CA VAL A 79 -18.57 24.89 7.17
C VAL A 79 -18.76 23.73 8.15
N GLU A 80 -19.73 23.86 9.08
CA GLU A 80 -20.07 22.81 10.05
C GLU A 80 -20.76 21.62 9.41
N LEU A 81 -21.50 21.85 8.32
CA LEU A 81 -22.31 20.84 7.62
C LEU A 81 -21.60 20.19 6.42
N GLY A 82 -20.33 20.53 6.16
CA GLY A 82 -19.58 19.97 5.02
C GLY A 82 -20.14 20.36 3.65
N ILE A 83 -20.95 21.45 3.57
CA ILE A 83 -21.58 21.90 2.34
C ILE A 83 -20.58 22.74 1.54
N LYS A 84 -20.28 22.32 0.32
CA LYS A 84 -19.35 23.01 -0.57
C LYS A 84 -19.91 24.30 -1.15
N SER A 85 -21.16 24.29 -1.58
CA SER A 85 -21.78 25.44 -2.22
C SER A 85 -23.30 25.43 -2.11
N PHE A 86 -23.90 26.62 -2.20
CA PHE A 86 -25.33 26.81 -2.31
C PHE A 86 -25.66 27.43 -3.67
N LEU A 87 -26.75 26.96 -4.28
CA LEU A 87 -27.29 27.54 -5.51
C LEU A 87 -28.72 28.06 -5.26
N LEU A 88 -28.95 29.32 -5.62
CA LEU A 88 -30.26 29.96 -5.46
C LEU A 88 -31.20 29.57 -6.57
N LYS A 89 -32.43 29.18 -6.24
CA LYS A 89 -33.49 28.93 -7.22
C LYS A 89 -34.11 30.27 -7.69
N PRO A 90 -34.40 30.48 -9.01
CA PRO A 90 -34.23 29.52 -10.10
C PRO A 90 -32.74 29.40 -10.53
N ILE A 91 -32.24 28.17 -10.66
CA ILE A 91 -30.85 27.89 -10.97
C ILE A 91 -30.51 28.37 -12.38
N ARG A 92 -29.49 29.21 -12.49
CA ARG A 92 -28.94 29.64 -13.78
C ARG A 92 -27.93 28.62 -14.27
N ARG A 93 -28.07 28.18 -15.52
CA ARG A 93 -27.12 27.22 -16.12
C ARG A 93 -25.66 27.65 -16.01
N ALA A 94 -25.38 28.95 -16.17
CA ALA A 94 -24.01 29.44 -16.05
C ALA A 94 -23.44 29.28 -14.63
N GLU A 95 -24.25 29.57 -13.62
CA GLU A 95 -23.87 29.45 -12.21
C GLU A 95 -23.61 27.98 -11.81
N LEU A 96 -24.50 27.06 -12.21
CA LEU A 96 -24.29 25.63 -11.99
C LEU A 96 -22.99 25.14 -12.65
N ILE A 97 -22.71 25.54 -13.89
CA ILE A 97 -21.49 25.16 -14.60
C ILE A 97 -20.24 25.69 -13.87
N GLU A 98 -20.27 26.90 -13.34
CA GLU A 98 -19.16 27.50 -12.62
C GLU A 98 -18.88 26.72 -11.33
N VAL A 99 -19.90 26.49 -10.51
CA VAL A 99 -19.78 25.69 -9.30
C VAL A 99 -19.28 24.27 -9.60
N MET A 100 -19.81 23.60 -10.62
CA MET A 100 -19.36 22.26 -11.00
C MET A 100 -17.91 22.23 -11.51
N LYS A 101 -17.42 23.29 -12.15
CA LYS A 101 -16.00 23.40 -12.53
C LYS A 101 -15.10 23.52 -11.31
N ASP A 102 -15.47 24.33 -10.33
CA ASP A 102 -14.72 24.52 -9.11
C ASP A 102 -14.66 23.21 -8.31
N VAL A 103 -15.81 22.55 -8.13
CA VAL A 103 -15.91 21.25 -7.46
C VAL A 103 -15.07 20.19 -8.17
N ARG A 104 -15.14 20.13 -9.51
CA ARG A 104 -14.30 19.21 -10.28
C ARG A 104 -12.81 19.47 -10.06
N THR A 105 -12.40 20.73 -10.03
CA THR A 105 -11.00 21.11 -9.81
C THR A 105 -10.54 20.65 -8.43
N ASP A 106 -11.32 20.93 -7.40
CA ASP A 106 -11.00 20.53 -6.03
C ASP A 106 -10.87 18.99 -5.88
N ILE A 107 -11.85 18.23 -6.41
CA ILE A 107 -11.79 16.75 -6.40
C ILE A 107 -10.55 16.25 -7.13
N MET A 108 -10.20 16.84 -8.27
CA MET A 108 -9.02 16.42 -9.03
C MET A 108 -7.71 16.76 -8.31
N GLU A 109 -7.63 17.91 -7.65
CA GLU A 109 -6.46 18.31 -6.86
C GLU A 109 -6.28 17.39 -5.65
N GLU A 110 -7.36 17.08 -4.94
CA GLU A 110 -7.32 16.16 -3.82
C GLU A 110 -6.88 14.75 -4.22
N ARG A 111 -7.49 14.18 -5.28
CA ARG A 111 -7.10 12.87 -5.83
C ARG A 111 -5.64 12.85 -6.28
N ARG A 112 -5.17 13.94 -6.89
CA ARG A 112 -3.78 14.08 -7.29
C ARG A 112 -2.84 14.09 -6.09
N ALA A 113 -3.17 14.84 -5.05
CA ALA A 113 -2.38 14.90 -3.81
C ALA A 113 -2.29 13.53 -3.13
N ILE A 114 -3.39 12.77 -3.06
CA ILE A 114 -3.42 11.40 -2.53
C ILE A 114 -2.52 10.49 -3.37
N PHE A 115 -2.66 10.52 -4.69
CA PHE A 115 -1.85 9.70 -5.59
C PHE A 115 -0.35 10.01 -5.49
N GLU A 116 0.02 11.31 -5.43
CA GLU A 116 1.42 11.73 -5.25
C GLU A 116 1.96 11.29 -3.89
N PHE A 117 1.16 11.37 -2.82
CA PHE A 117 1.53 10.91 -1.49
C PHE A 117 1.74 9.40 -1.43
N GLU A 118 0.85 8.61 -2.01
CA GLU A 118 0.99 7.15 -2.09
C GLU A 118 2.22 6.76 -2.93
N GLY A 119 2.45 7.44 -4.04
CA GLY A 119 3.64 7.25 -4.87
C GLY A 119 4.94 7.55 -4.12
N LEU A 120 4.98 8.62 -3.31
CA LEU A 120 6.12 8.92 -2.44
C LEU A 120 6.32 7.87 -1.36
N LYS A 121 5.24 7.43 -0.71
CA LYS A 121 5.28 6.38 0.32
C LYS A 121 5.83 5.06 -0.24
N SER A 122 5.40 4.69 -1.45
CA SER A 122 5.90 3.50 -2.15
C SER A 122 7.40 3.60 -2.44
N ARG A 123 7.86 4.74 -2.98
CA ARG A 123 9.29 4.98 -3.27
C ARG A 123 10.16 4.96 -2.01
N ILE A 124 9.67 5.50 -0.91
CA ILE A 124 10.37 5.45 0.39
C ILE A 124 10.48 4.00 0.86
N ALA A 125 9.42 3.21 0.76
CA ALA A 125 9.42 1.80 1.15
C ALA A 125 10.40 0.97 0.28
N GLU A 126 10.44 1.20 -1.03
CA GLU A 126 11.39 0.56 -1.95
C GLU A 126 12.83 0.94 -1.61
N SER A 127 13.10 2.24 -1.39
CA SER A 127 14.43 2.72 -1.00
C SER A 127 14.89 2.13 0.32
N ARG A 128 13.99 2.03 1.32
CA ARG A 128 14.27 1.40 2.60
C ARG A 128 14.65 -0.07 2.42
N THR A 129 13.91 -0.79 1.59
CA THR A 129 14.20 -2.21 1.30
C THR A 129 15.59 -2.39 0.72
N LEU A 130 15.99 -1.55 -0.26
CA LEU A 130 17.33 -1.59 -0.86
C LEU A 130 18.42 -1.26 0.15
N ILE A 131 18.23 -0.26 1.01
CA ILE A 131 19.20 0.11 2.05
C ILE A 131 19.39 -1.04 3.05
N VAL A 132 18.29 -1.64 3.52
CA VAL A 132 18.32 -2.78 4.43
C VAL A 132 19.01 -3.97 3.77
N GLN A 133 18.69 -4.28 2.52
CA GLN A 133 19.33 -5.34 1.75
C GLN A 133 20.86 -5.12 1.63
N ASN A 134 21.28 -3.91 1.26
CA ASN A 134 22.70 -3.57 1.16
C ASN A 134 23.42 -3.64 2.51
N PHE A 135 22.78 -3.17 3.58
CA PHE A 135 23.32 -3.27 4.94
C PHE A 135 23.53 -4.74 5.34
N LEU A 136 22.53 -5.60 5.14
CA LEU A 136 22.60 -7.02 5.47
C LEU A 136 23.69 -7.73 4.64
N ASN A 137 23.81 -7.42 3.36
CA ASN A 137 24.89 -7.93 2.52
C ASN A 137 26.27 -7.48 3.01
N ASN A 138 26.43 -6.22 3.38
CA ASN A 138 27.67 -5.72 3.96
C ASN A 138 28.01 -6.40 5.30
N LEU A 139 27.00 -6.68 6.12
CA LEU A 139 27.15 -7.44 7.37
C LEU A 139 27.69 -8.85 7.10
N LEU A 140 27.09 -9.59 6.16
CA LEU A 140 27.52 -10.94 5.76
C LEU A 140 28.96 -10.95 5.21
N LEU A 141 29.39 -9.86 4.59
CA LEU A 141 30.74 -9.71 4.01
C LEU A 141 31.76 -9.08 4.95
N ASN A 142 31.37 -8.72 6.19
CA ASN A 142 32.20 -8.00 7.17
C ASN A 142 32.68 -6.61 6.67
N LYS A 143 31.80 -5.88 6.03
CA LYS A 143 32.06 -4.52 5.54
C LYS A 143 31.36 -3.44 6.37
N VAL A 144 30.81 -3.81 7.53
CA VAL A 144 30.11 -2.90 8.43
C VAL A 144 31.05 -2.55 9.58
N ASP A 145 31.17 -1.26 9.86
CA ASP A 145 31.88 -0.76 11.03
C ASP A 145 31.04 -0.97 12.31
N GLN A 146 31.69 -1.43 13.38
CA GLN A 146 31.02 -1.76 14.65
C GLN A 146 30.32 -0.55 15.28
N GLU A 147 30.92 0.65 15.16
CA GLU A 147 30.33 1.87 15.76
C GLU A 147 29.01 2.26 15.07
N SER A 148 28.93 2.05 13.74
CA SER A 148 27.76 2.38 12.93
C SER A 148 26.70 1.27 12.91
N LEU A 149 27.05 0.03 13.28
CA LEU A 149 26.18 -1.15 13.17
C LEU A 149 24.83 -0.96 13.86
N TRP A 150 24.85 -0.64 15.15
CA TRP A 150 23.64 -0.52 15.95
C TRP A 150 22.84 0.76 15.67
N GLY A 151 23.54 1.81 15.27
CA GLY A 151 22.92 3.05 14.79
C GLY A 151 22.08 2.81 13.55
N THR A 152 22.63 2.07 12.59
CA THR A 152 21.96 1.72 11.33
C THR A 152 20.77 0.79 11.57
N ILE A 153 20.94 -0.26 12.40
CA ILE A 153 19.86 -1.20 12.75
C ILE A 153 18.68 -0.45 13.36
N ARG A 154 18.93 0.45 14.30
CA ARG A 154 17.89 1.22 14.98
C ARG A 154 17.23 2.25 14.05
N TYR A 155 18.02 2.97 13.27
CA TYR A 155 17.50 4.02 12.37
C TYR A 155 16.58 3.46 11.29
N TYR A 156 16.94 2.31 10.69
CA TYR A 156 16.13 1.67 9.66
C TYR A 156 15.16 0.64 10.21
N ASP A 157 15.05 0.50 11.54
CA ASP A 157 14.19 -0.49 12.20
C ASP A 157 14.40 -1.89 11.59
N ILE A 158 15.67 -2.29 11.49
CA ILE A 158 16.02 -3.61 10.95
C ILE A 158 15.72 -4.65 12.05
N PRO A 159 14.99 -5.73 11.76
CA PRO A 159 14.58 -6.70 12.78
C PRO A 159 15.74 -7.62 13.22
N LEU A 160 16.87 -7.01 13.58
CA LEU A 160 18.03 -7.67 14.16
C LEU A 160 18.14 -7.33 15.64
N ARG A 161 18.38 -8.36 16.46
CA ARG A 161 18.48 -8.27 17.92
C ARG A 161 19.93 -8.50 18.35
N TRP A 162 20.39 -7.75 19.33
CA TRP A 162 21.75 -7.82 19.87
C TRP A 162 21.88 -8.78 21.05
N ASP A 163 20.75 -9.12 21.67
CA ASP A 163 20.68 -9.84 22.96
C ASP A 163 20.45 -11.34 22.83
N THR A 164 20.42 -11.86 21.61
CA THR A 164 20.08 -13.28 21.39
C THR A 164 21.25 -14.22 21.66
N GLY A 165 22.49 -13.75 21.52
CA GLY A 165 23.69 -14.59 21.63
C GLY A 165 23.64 -15.84 20.73
N HIS A 166 22.91 -15.74 19.60
CA HIS A 166 22.76 -16.85 18.68
C HIS A 166 22.34 -16.34 17.30
N TYR A 167 23.22 -16.50 16.34
CA TYR A 167 22.97 -16.16 14.94
C TYR A 167 23.39 -17.33 14.05
N ASN A 168 22.55 -17.71 13.11
CA ASN A 168 22.83 -18.80 12.20
C ASN A 168 22.38 -18.44 10.79
N VAL A 169 23.17 -18.81 9.80
CA VAL A 169 22.94 -18.52 8.38
C VAL A 169 22.77 -19.81 7.59
N MET A 170 21.74 -19.82 6.76
CA MET A 170 21.56 -20.83 5.71
C MET A 170 21.54 -20.14 4.36
N VAL A 171 22.22 -20.74 3.40
CA VAL A 171 22.19 -20.33 1.98
C VAL A 171 21.36 -21.34 1.22
N LEU A 172 20.39 -20.84 0.48
CA LEU A 172 19.53 -21.61 -0.42
C LEU A 172 19.87 -21.21 -1.86
N MET A 173 20.36 -22.16 -2.63
CA MET A 173 20.79 -21.95 -4.01
C MET A 173 19.89 -22.74 -4.94
N PRO A 174 18.97 -22.10 -5.67
CA PRO A 174 18.20 -22.77 -6.71
C PRO A 174 19.12 -23.39 -7.75
N GLU A 175 18.70 -24.51 -8.32
CA GLU A 175 19.40 -25.17 -9.42
C GLU A 175 19.52 -24.20 -10.60
N LYS A 176 20.76 -23.99 -11.05
CA LYS A 176 21.08 -23.01 -12.10
C LYS A 176 20.44 -23.43 -13.42
N HIS A 177 19.95 -22.44 -14.14
CA HIS A 177 19.55 -22.57 -15.54
C HIS A 177 20.60 -21.93 -16.46
N ASN A 178 20.68 -22.42 -17.72
CA ASN A 178 21.64 -21.89 -18.68
C ASN A 178 21.28 -20.50 -19.22
N ASP A 179 19.99 -20.16 -19.19
CA ASP A 179 19.48 -18.84 -19.53
C ASP A 179 19.48 -17.94 -18.28
N PRO A 180 20.17 -16.79 -18.31
CA PRO A 180 20.22 -15.87 -17.18
C PRO A 180 18.87 -15.28 -16.78
N GLU A 181 17.96 -15.04 -17.74
CA GLU A 181 16.62 -14.51 -17.45
C GLU A 181 15.77 -15.56 -16.74
N GLU A 182 15.83 -16.80 -17.19
CA GLU A 182 15.16 -17.93 -16.54
C GLU A 182 15.75 -18.20 -15.15
N ASP A 183 17.07 -18.05 -14.96
CA ASP A 183 17.74 -18.23 -13.68
C ASP A 183 17.28 -17.17 -12.64
N GLU A 184 17.13 -15.91 -13.06
CA GLU A 184 16.59 -14.86 -12.18
C GLU A 184 15.10 -15.09 -11.87
N LEU A 185 14.29 -15.48 -12.84
CA LEU A 185 12.88 -15.82 -12.63
C LEU A 185 12.71 -16.95 -11.62
N ARG A 186 13.52 -18.00 -11.70
CA ARG A 186 13.53 -19.12 -10.73
C ARG A 186 13.84 -18.67 -9.32
N ARG A 187 14.81 -17.77 -9.15
CA ARG A 187 15.14 -17.18 -7.84
C ARG A 187 14.00 -16.36 -7.29
N GLN A 188 13.32 -15.59 -8.14
CA GLN A 188 12.16 -14.82 -7.73
C GLN A 188 11.00 -15.74 -7.29
N GLN A 189 10.69 -16.77 -8.07
CA GLN A 189 9.67 -17.76 -7.72
C GLN A 189 9.98 -18.47 -6.39
N CYS A 190 11.26 -18.83 -6.15
CA CYS A 190 11.68 -19.38 -4.87
C CYS A 190 11.43 -18.41 -3.71
N MET A 191 11.73 -17.11 -3.88
CA MET A 191 11.47 -16.08 -2.90
C MET A 191 9.97 -15.98 -2.58
N GLU A 192 9.12 -15.96 -3.59
CA GLU A 192 7.67 -15.87 -3.45
C GLU A 192 7.09 -17.08 -2.70
N VAL A 193 7.59 -18.28 -2.97
CA VAL A 193 7.15 -19.51 -2.29
C VAL A 193 7.64 -19.56 -0.84
N LEU A 194 8.87 -19.09 -0.57
CA LEU A 194 9.47 -19.16 0.77
C LEU A 194 9.02 -18.03 1.69
N SER A 195 8.75 -16.84 1.19
CA SER A 195 8.37 -15.68 2.01
C SER A 195 7.20 -15.95 2.96
N PRO A 196 6.07 -16.55 2.55
CA PRO A 196 4.97 -16.86 3.48
C PRO A 196 5.33 -17.94 4.51
N ALA A 197 6.23 -18.87 4.17
CA ALA A 197 6.68 -19.90 5.09
C ALA A 197 7.64 -19.35 6.15
N VAL A 198 8.58 -18.49 5.72
CA VAL A 198 9.55 -17.84 6.62
C VAL A 198 8.90 -16.80 7.51
N SER A 199 7.91 -16.04 7.02
CA SER A 199 7.20 -15.03 7.83
C SER A 199 6.47 -15.60 9.05
N ARG A 200 6.21 -16.92 9.07
CA ARG A 200 5.65 -17.63 10.23
C ARG A 200 6.72 -18.00 11.28
N LEU A 201 7.99 -17.88 10.94
CA LEU A 201 9.09 -18.18 11.85
C LEU A 201 9.47 -16.92 12.61
N THR A 202 9.50 -17.02 13.94
CA THR A 202 9.92 -15.90 14.78
C THR A 202 11.43 -15.72 14.69
N ASP A 203 11.88 -14.47 14.52
CA ASP A 203 13.30 -14.10 14.51
C ASP A 203 14.12 -14.76 13.37
N VAL A 204 13.50 -14.99 12.22
CA VAL A 204 14.18 -15.42 10.98
C VAL A 204 13.95 -14.40 9.87
N LEU A 205 15.02 -13.99 9.22
CA LEU A 205 15.01 -13.08 8.09
C LEU A 205 15.29 -13.86 6.81
N LEU A 206 14.53 -13.54 5.75
CA LEU A 206 14.78 -13.99 4.38
C LEU A 206 15.28 -12.80 3.57
N LEU A 207 16.44 -12.95 2.96
CA LEU A 207 17.08 -11.91 2.13
C LEU A 207 17.78 -12.55 0.94
N LYS A 208 18.24 -11.72 0.00
CA LYS A 208 19.13 -12.14 -1.09
C LYS A 208 20.55 -11.67 -0.81
N ASP A 209 21.54 -12.48 -1.14
CA ASP A 209 22.95 -12.05 -1.09
C ASP A 209 23.38 -11.34 -2.40
N ILE A 210 24.64 -10.97 -2.47
CA ILE A 210 25.25 -10.31 -3.65
C ILE A 210 25.24 -11.20 -4.91
N HIS A 211 25.09 -12.51 -4.74
CA HIS A 211 25.00 -13.48 -5.84
C HIS A 211 23.54 -13.87 -6.14
N GLN A 212 22.58 -13.14 -5.56
CA GLN A 212 21.15 -13.39 -5.68
C GLN A 212 20.67 -14.73 -5.11
N ASN A 213 21.49 -15.40 -4.28
CA ASN A 213 21.05 -16.58 -3.56
C ASN A 213 20.15 -16.18 -2.37
N LEU A 214 19.25 -17.07 -1.98
CA LEU A 214 18.36 -16.84 -0.87
C LEU A 214 19.08 -17.14 0.44
N ILE A 215 19.05 -16.21 1.37
CA ILE A 215 19.70 -16.33 2.67
C ILE A 215 18.63 -16.33 3.77
N LEU A 216 18.69 -17.30 4.63
CA LEU A 216 17.98 -17.32 5.90
C LEU A 216 18.93 -16.97 7.02
N LEU A 217 18.63 -15.92 7.75
CA LEU A 217 19.31 -15.50 8.95
C LEU A 217 18.42 -15.72 10.16
N SER A 218 18.75 -16.70 11.00
CA SER A 218 18.05 -16.97 12.25
C SER A 218 18.76 -16.32 13.43
N GLN A 219 17.97 -15.73 14.31
CA GLN A 219 18.39 -15.19 15.61
C GLN A 219 17.75 -15.99 16.77
N ASN A 220 17.16 -17.13 16.46
CA ASN A 220 16.40 -17.91 17.42
C ASN A 220 17.10 -19.26 17.70
N LYS A 221 17.62 -19.42 18.91
CA LYS A 221 18.30 -20.65 19.34
C LYS A 221 17.42 -21.91 19.28
N LYS A 222 16.11 -21.74 19.30
CA LYS A 222 15.14 -22.86 19.24
C LYS A 222 14.87 -23.32 17.81
N ILE A 223 15.29 -22.54 16.80
CA ILE A 223 15.07 -22.85 15.39
C ILE A 223 16.30 -23.54 14.82
N SER A 224 16.15 -24.79 14.41
CA SER A 224 17.16 -25.50 13.63
C SER A 224 17.02 -25.18 12.15
N LEU A 225 17.85 -24.29 11.60
CA LEU A 225 17.83 -23.96 10.17
C LEU A 225 18.05 -25.21 9.30
N MET A 226 18.84 -26.17 9.75
CA MET A 226 19.07 -27.42 9.01
C MET A 226 17.78 -28.23 8.81
N SER A 227 16.93 -28.31 9.81
CA SER A 227 15.62 -28.98 9.71
C SER A 227 14.68 -28.22 8.78
N TYR A 228 14.70 -26.90 8.84
CA TYR A 228 13.90 -26.06 7.92
C TYR A 228 14.42 -26.10 6.49
N GLY A 229 15.73 -26.19 6.28
CA GLY A 229 16.32 -26.35 4.96
C GLY A 229 15.78 -27.58 4.23
N ALA A 230 15.72 -28.73 4.92
CA ALA A 230 15.12 -29.94 4.36
C ALA A 230 13.64 -29.74 4.00
N HIS A 231 12.88 -29.03 4.84
CA HIS A 231 11.48 -28.70 4.56
C HIS A 231 11.35 -27.77 3.35
N PHE A 232 12.19 -26.74 3.25
CA PHE A 232 12.15 -25.77 2.15
C PHE A 232 12.56 -26.40 0.81
N THR A 233 13.52 -27.32 0.82
CA THR A 233 13.87 -28.06 -0.40
C THR A 233 12.72 -28.92 -0.92
N VAL A 234 11.97 -29.55 -0.05
CA VAL A 234 10.75 -30.30 -0.42
C VAL A 234 9.67 -29.34 -0.94
N LEU A 235 9.41 -28.26 -0.22
CA LEU A 235 8.39 -27.26 -0.59
C LEU A 235 8.65 -26.66 -1.99
N ILE A 236 9.89 -26.29 -2.30
CA ILE A 236 10.29 -25.75 -3.60
C ILE A 236 10.09 -26.81 -4.69
N LYS A 237 10.53 -28.04 -4.42
CA LYS A 237 10.37 -29.14 -5.37
C LYS A 237 8.90 -29.43 -5.71
N GLU A 238 8.04 -29.40 -4.69
CA GLU A 238 6.59 -29.64 -4.89
C GLU A 238 5.89 -28.50 -5.60
N LYS A 239 6.24 -27.25 -5.29
CA LYS A 239 5.57 -26.06 -5.84
C LYS A 239 6.09 -25.64 -7.21
N LEU A 240 7.39 -25.77 -7.46
CA LEU A 240 8.06 -25.22 -8.64
C LEU A 240 8.68 -26.32 -9.53
N SER A 241 8.64 -27.59 -9.11
CA SER A 241 9.26 -28.72 -9.83
C SER A 241 10.74 -28.51 -10.13
N MET A 242 11.46 -27.74 -9.27
CA MET A 242 12.88 -27.47 -9.41
C MET A 242 13.67 -27.91 -8.18
N GLY A 243 14.97 -28.17 -8.38
CA GLY A 243 15.89 -28.44 -7.30
C GLY A 243 16.40 -27.18 -6.61
N ILE A 244 16.69 -27.27 -5.31
CA ILE A 244 17.35 -26.24 -4.54
C ILE A 244 18.37 -26.89 -3.60
N TYR A 245 19.57 -26.32 -3.54
CA TYR A 245 20.61 -26.75 -2.60
C TYR A 245 20.55 -25.89 -1.36
N ALA A 246 20.69 -26.50 -0.19
CA ALA A 246 20.66 -25.82 1.10
C ALA A 246 21.94 -26.10 1.88
N GLY A 247 22.74 -25.08 2.10
CA GLY A 247 23.93 -25.15 2.96
C GLY A 247 23.70 -24.37 4.25
N CYS A 248 24.02 -24.97 5.38
CA CYS A 248 23.87 -24.36 6.70
C CYS A 248 25.23 -24.12 7.35
N GLY A 249 25.46 -22.91 7.86
CA GLY A 249 26.62 -22.58 8.66
C GLY A 249 26.43 -23.01 10.13
N ASN A 250 27.52 -23.01 10.90
CA ASN A 250 27.43 -23.17 12.34
C ASN A 250 26.89 -21.89 12.98
N PRO A 251 26.14 -22.01 14.09
CA PRO A 251 25.75 -20.86 14.89
C PRO A 251 26.95 -20.07 15.40
N VAL A 252 26.80 -18.76 15.53
CA VAL A 252 27.78 -17.86 16.15
C VAL A 252 27.10 -17.02 17.23
N ASP A 253 27.85 -16.51 18.18
CA ASP A 253 27.31 -15.85 19.37
C ASP A 253 27.13 -14.34 19.19
N SER A 254 27.79 -13.75 18.19
CA SER A 254 27.70 -12.32 17.93
C SER A 254 27.35 -12.02 16.47
N LEU A 255 26.76 -10.84 16.25
CA LEU A 255 26.37 -10.40 14.91
C LEU A 255 27.59 -10.11 14.03
N GLU A 256 28.71 -9.69 14.63
CA GLU A 256 29.99 -9.45 13.97
C GLU A 256 30.60 -10.74 13.40
N GLU A 257 30.27 -11.86 14.02
CA GLU A 257 30.76 -13.18 13.60
C GLU A 257 29.90 -13.85 12.53
N ILE A 258 28.77 -13.26 12.17
CA ILE A 258 27.79 -13.83 11.23
C ILE A 258 28.43 -14.21 9.87
N ARG A 259 29.46 -13.49 9.47
CA ARG A 259 30.27 -13.79 8.28
C ARG A 259 30.85 -15.20 8.27
N TYR A 260 31.20 -15.75 9.44
CA TYR A 260 31.76 -17.09 9.54
C TYR A 260 30.68 -18.14 9.28
N SER A 261 29.49 -17.96 9.88
CA SER A 261 28.34 -18.80 9.60
C SER A 261 27.97 -18.76 8.10
N TYR A 262 27.92 -17.55 7.49
CA TYR A 262 27.65 -17.38 6.08
C TYR A 262 28.67 -18.09 5.18
N LYS A 263 29.99 -17.87 5.41
CA LYS A 263 31.06 -18.53 4.63
C LYS A 263 31.00 -20.04 4.74
N GLN A 264 30.64 -20.55 5.89
CA GLN A 264 30.52 -21.99 6.13
C GLN A 264 29.28 -22.57 5.42
N ALA A 265 28.17 -21.84 5.42
CA ALA A 265 26.97 -22.24 4.69
C ALA A 265 27.19 -22.42 3.18
N TYR A 266 28.14 -21.69 2.59
CA TYR A 266 28.56 -21.88 1.18
C TYR A 266 29.43 -23.11 0.93
N LYS A 267 30.04 -23.69 1.97
CA LYS A 267 30.94 -24.85 1.84
C LYS A 267 30.22 -26.18 2.08
N ASN A 268 29.13 -26.12 2.78
CA ASN A 268 28.33 -27.29 3.18
C ASN A 268 27.17 -27.50 2.18
#